data_9f52cec64159daf02f3a6c8395b86324
#
_entry.id   9f52cec64159daf02f3a6c8395b86324
#
_cell.length_a   1.000
_cell.length_b   1.000
_cell.length_c   1.000
_cell.angle_alpha   90.00
_cell.angle_beta   90.00
_cell.angle_gamma   90.00
#
_symmetry.space_group_name_H-M   'P 1'
#
loop_
_entity.id
_entity.type
_entity.pdbx_description
1 polymer ?
#
loop_
_entity_poly.entity_id
_entity_poly.type
_entity_poly.pdbx_seq_one_letter_code
_entity_poly.pdbx_strand_id
1 'polypeptide(L)'
;MLKKLYNSKSSKQRNMIPVFKPLIQSSEINAASKSLKEGWLGMGKYVKDFEKQIEKLCKIEKSKSVVAVSTGHAALHLSLKLLKIKKGDEVITPSFNNTADFQAIKACGANPVFVDIEEKTFCIDVNKIENSITKKTKCIIAMDYGSSLCNHKYLKEISCKYDIPIIHDAAHSFASQYEKSFIGNQHQFTIFSFDPVKSITCIDGGAIILNKKEYENKAQAMRLIGMNQSAQLMYTNNRAWTYDVLDIGYRYHLSNIHAAIGLEQLKKIELIKKTRQDSFLQYNLGLKNISWLSTPEENIKNKCPFIYTIRVLNGRRNELRTYLSNLAIDTGIHWQPGHKFKYFKNERKHNLQITEKISEQILTLPFHTYMEAEDIDYIIKCIKEFR
;
A
#
# COMPACT_ATOMS: atom_id res chain seq x y z
N MET A 1 27.92 -42.94 -39.64
CA MET A 1 27.54 -41.58 -40.10
C MET A 1 26.21 -41.19 -39.47
N LEU A 2 26.09 -41.12 -38.13
CA LEU A 2 24.88 -40.78 -37.38
C LEU A 2 25.27 -40.38 -35.93
N LYS A 3 26.18 -39.39 -35.79
CA LYS A 3 26.59 -38.81 -34.50
C LYS A 3 26.93 -37.32 -34.66
N LYS A 4 26.01 -36.53 -35.26
CA LYS A 4 26.16 -35.04 -35.34
C LYS A 4 24.81 -34.36 -35.44
N LEU A 5 23.92 -34.56 -34.52
CA LEU A 5 22.65 -33.76 -34.42
C LEU A 5 22.07 -33.75 -33.01
N TYR A 6 22.87 -33.60 -31.97
CA TYR A 6 22.37 -33.25 -30.64
C TYR A 6 23.42 -32.43 -29.88
N ASN A 7 23.66 -31.22 -30.38
CA ASN A 7 24.17 -30.14 -29.57
C ASN A 7 23.11 -29.03 -29.56
N SER A 8 21.94 -29.30 -29.02
CA SER A 8 21.06 -28.26 -28.55
C SER A 8 21.72 -27.71 -27.29
N LYS A 9 22.24 -26.48 -27.39
CA LYS A 9 22.64 -25.68 -26.23
C LYS A 9 21.55 -25.84 -25.18
N SER A 10 21.86 -26.43 -24.03
CA SER A 10 21.02 -26.44 -22.85
C SER A 10 20.74 -24.95 -22.54
N SER A 11 19.53 -24.49 -22.88
CA SER A 11 19.02 -23.21 -22.40
C SER A 11 19.03 -23.32 -20.87
N LYS A 12 19.94 -22.64 -20.19
CA LYS A 12 19.87 -22.49 -18.75
C LYS A 12 18.45 -21.96 -18.49
N GLN A 13 17.63 -22.79 -17.89
CA GLN A 13 16.24 -22.44 -17.56
C GLN A 13 16.33 -21.21 -16.65
N ARG A 14 15.84 -20.06 -17.14
CA ARG A 14 15.87 -18.82 -16.37
C ARG A 14 15.02 -19.00 -15.13
N ASN A 15 15.52 -18.56 -13.98
CA ASN A 15 14.71 -18.52 -12.77
C ASN A 15 13.54 -17.56 -12.96
N MET A 16 12.40 -17.89 -12.35
CA MET A 16 11.21 -17.03 -12.37
C MET A 16 11.53 -15.64 -11.86
N ILE A 17 11.21 -14.61 -12.64
CA ILE A 17 11.27 -13.21 -12.21
C ILE A 17 9.95 -12.90 -11.50
N PRO A 18 9.95 -12.74 -10.16
CA PRO A 18 8.71 -12.55 -9.40
C PRO A 18 8.18 -11.13 -9.55
N VAL A 19 6.85 -10.94 -9.37
CA VAL A 19 6.25 -9.59 -9.35
C VAL A 19 6.83 -8.72 -8.23
N PHE A 20 7.02 -9.30 -7.05
CA PHE A 20 7.53 -8.63 -5.87
C PHE A 20 8.70 -9.41 -5.25
N LYS A 21 9.66 -8.67 -4.70
CA LYS A 21 10.74 -9.22 -3.90
C LYS A 21 11.23 -8.15 -2.91
N PRO A 22 11.12 -8.38 -1.59
CA PRO A 22 11.57 -7.42 -0.60
C PRO A 22 13.10 -7.31 -0.61
N LEU A 23 13.63 -6.10 -0.44
CA LEU A 23 15.07 -5.87 -0.33
C LEU A 23 15.55 -6.22 1.08
N ILE A 24 15.87 -7.50 1.31
CA ILE A 24 16.44 -7.98 2.57
C ILE A 24 17.91 -8.31 2.36
N GLN A 25 18.78 -7.68 3.16
CA GLN A 25 20.23 -7.84 3.13
C GLN A 25 20.77 -8.12 4.53
N SER A 26 22.09 -8.16 4.68
CA SER A 26 22.75 -8.44 5.98
C SER A 26 22.37 -7.44 7.09
N SER A 27 22.08 -6.19 6.74
CA SER A 27 21.66 -5.17 7.73
C SER A 27 20.34 -5.53 8.40
N GLU A 28 19.32 -5.95 7.66
CA GLU A 28 18.02 -6.38 8.20
C GLU A 28 18.16 -7.66 9.04
N ILE A 29 18.94 -8.63 8.52
CA ILE A 29 19.21 -9.90 9.23
C ILE A 29 19.90 -9.63 10.56
N ASN A 30 20.93 -8.76 10.56
CA ASN A 30 21.66 -8.40 11.77
C ASN A 30 20.78 -7.63 12.76
N ALA A 31 19.93 -6.70 12.29
CA ALA A 31 18.99 -5.96 13.15
C ALA A 31 17.98 -6.90 13.81
N ALA A 32 17.41 -7.83 13.06
CA ALA A 32 16.52 -8.87 13.61
C ALA A 32 17.24 -9.73 14.65
N SER A 33 18.44 -10.24 14.33
CA SER A 33 19.24 -11.04 15.24
C SER A 33 19.59 -10.28 16.52
N LYS A 34 19.95 -8.99 16.41
CA LYS A 34 20.21 -8.12 17.57
C LYS A 34 18.98 -7.97 18.45
N SER A 35 17.80 -7.67 17.85
CA SER A 35 16.55 -7.55 18.59
C SER A 35 16.18 -8.83 19.33
N LEU A 36 16.40 -10.00 18.71
CA LEU A 36 16.18 -11.29 19.37
C LEU A 36 17.11 -11.51 20.56
N LYS A 37 18.40 -11.17 20.44
CA LYS A 37 19.39 -11.30 21.52
C LYS A 37 19.11 -10.38 22.70
N GLU A 38 18.55 -9.18 22.45
CA GLU A 38 18.14 -8.23 23.50
C GLU A 38 16.93 -8.74 24.33
N GLY A 39 16.15 -9.66 23.78
CA GLY A 39 15.09 -10.40 24.50
C GLY A 39 13.77 -9.64 24.71
N TRP A 40 13.69 -8.33 24.48
CA TRP A 40 12.43 -7.57 24.54
C TRP A 40 11.73 -7.59 23.18
N LEU A 41 10.90 -8.60 22.94
CA LEU A 41 10.34 -8.88 21.61
C LEU A 41 9.01 -8.16 21.31
N GLY A 42 8.26 -7.76 22.34
CA GLY A 42 7.03 -6.99 22.18
C GLY A 42 7.29 -5.56 21.72
N MET A 43 6.29 -4.68 21.88
CA MET A 43 6.45 -3.25 21.62
C MET A 43 7.51 -2.65 22.56
N GLY A 44 8.46 -1.90 22.03
CA GLY A 44 9.55 -1.33 22.81
C GLY A 44 10.28 -0.21 22.08
N LYS A 45 11.56 -0.03 22.41
CA LYS A 45 12.41 1.07 21.92
C LYS A 45 12.47 1.16 20.40
N TYR A 46 12.62 0.04 19.69
CA TYR A 46 12.70 0.05 18.22
C TYR A 46 11.41 0.56 17.59
N VAL A 47 10.24 0.28 18.18
CA VAL A 47 8.95 0.80 17.69
C VAL A 47 8.92 2.32 17.82
N LYS A 48 9.34 2.88 18.97
CA LYS A 48 9.47 4.32 19.17
C LYS A 48 10.40 4.99 18.15
N ASP A 49 11.57 4.37 17.93
CA ASP A 49 12.56 4.88 17.01
C ASP A 49 12.04 4.82 15.56
N PHE A 50 11.28 3.78 15.19
CA PHE A 50 10.65 3.63 13.89
C PHE A 50 9.58 4.72 13.65
N GLU A 51 8.69 4.96 14.62
CA GLU A 51 7.70 6.05 14.58
C GLU A 51 8.38 7.40 14.35
N LYS A 52 9.43 7.72 15.11
CA LYS A 52 10.21 8.96 14.97
C LYS A 52 10.91 9.09 13.62
N GLN A 53 11.44 7.99 13.07
CA GLN A 53 12.08 8.04 11.75
C GLN A 53 11.05 8.28 10.64
N ILE A 54 9.84 7.74 10.73
CA ILE A 54 8.74 8.06 9.80
C ILE A 54 8.37 9.54 9.93
N GLU A 55 8.21 10.07 11.15
CA GLU A 55 7.93 11.50 11.38
C GLU A 55 8.96 12.40 10.69
N LYS A 56 10.24 12.08 10.89
CA LYS A 56 11.36 12.83 10.31
C LYS A 56 11.38 12.73 8.78
N LEU A 57 11.27 11.52 8.23
CA LEU A 57 11.36 11.27 6.79
C LEU A 57 10.20 11.92 6.03
N CYS A 58 8.98 11.75 6.53
CA CYS A 58 7.79 12.32 5.93
C CYS A 58 7.53 13.78 6.34
N LYS A 59 8.44 14.39 7.12
CA LYS A 59 8.30 15.77 7.63
C LYS A 59 6.90 16.02 8.22
N ILE A 60 6.49 15.10 9.10
CA ILE A 60 5.15 15.15 9.70
C ILE A 60 5.00 16.42 10.55
N GLU A 61 3.89 17.11 10.39
CA GLU A 61 3.56 18.32 11.13
C GLU A 61 3.53 18.06 12.64
N LYS A 62 3.95 19.05 13.44
CA LYS A 62 4.00 18.94 14.92
C LYS A 62 2.63 18.68 15.56
N SER A 63 1.55 19.02 14.87
CA SER A 63 0.16 18.78 15.29
C SER A 63 -0.27 17.30 15.10
N LYS A 64 0.54 16.52 14.41
CA LYS A 64 0.30 15.11 14.13
C LYS A 64 1.31 14.21 14.82
N SER A 65 0.99 12.93 14.92
CA SER A 65 1.87 11.87 15.41
C SER A 65 1.77 10.63 14.53
N VAL A 66 2.78 9.78 14.63
CA VAL A 66 2.84 8.46 14.00
C VAL A 66 2.61 7.39 15.06
N VAL A 67 1.68 6.49 14.81
CA VAL A 67 1.38 5.33 15.66
C VAL A 67 1.60 4.06 14.85
N ALA A 68 2.68 3.33 15.12
CA ALA A 68 2.98 2.07 14.43
C ALA A 68 2.06 0.94 14.91
N VAL A 69 1.61 0.12 13.98
CA VAL A 69 0.71 -1.01 14.20
C VAL A 69 1.19 -2.25 13.44
N SER A 70 0.58 -3.40 13.74
CA SER A 70 1.02 -4.71 13.22
C SER A 70 0.87 -4.89 11.71
N THR A 71 -0.08 -4.20 11.06
CA THR A 71 -0.31 -4.30 9.60
C THR A 71 -0.99 -3.03 9.08
N GLY A 72 -0.94 -2.81 7.75
CA GLY A 72 -1.75 -1.75 7.13
C GLY A 72 -3.25 -1.93 7.35
N HIS A 73 -3.75 -3.17 7.34
CA HIS A 73 -5.15 -3.47 7.66
C HIS A 73 -5.53 -3.08 9.11
N ALA A 74 -4.64 -3.34 10.08
CA ALA A 74 -4.82 -2.88 11.45
C ALA A 74 -4.87 -1.35 11.54
N ALA A 75 -4.06 -0.65 10.72
CA ALA A 75 -4.08 0.81 10.63
C ALA A 75 -5.43 1.33 10.11
N LEU A 76 -5.96 0.75 9.04
CA LEU A 76 -7.29 1.07 8.48
C LEU A 76 -8.40 0.86 9.51
N HIS A 77 -8.46 -0.35 10.09
CA HIS A 77 -9.49 -0.70 11.07
C HIS A 77 -9.45 0.22 12.30
N LEU A 78 -8.24 0.47 12.83
CA LEU A 78 -8.08 1.34 13.98
C LEU A 78 -8.49 2.79 13.67
N SER A 79 -8.18 3.31 12.48
CA SER A 79 -8.60 4.64 12.03
C SER A 79 -10.13 4.77 11.96
N LEU A 80 -10.81 3.76 11.42
CA LEU A 80 -12.27 3.70 11.41
C LEU A 80 -12.87 3.66 12.83
N LYS A 81 -12.26 2.91 13.73
CA LYS A 81 -12.69 2.84 15.15
C LYS A 81 -12.48 4.18 15.88
N LEU A 82 -11.37 4.88 15.61
CA LEU A 82 -11.10 6.22 16.16
C LEU A 82 -12.15 7.24 15.69
N LEU A 83 -12.63 7.11 14.45
CA LEU A 83 -13.76 7.88 13.90
C LEU A 83 -15.13 7.40 14.39
N LYS A 84 -15.18 6.40 15.29
CA LYS A 84 -16.42 5.82 15.84
C LYS A 84 -17.36 5.22 14.79
N ILE A 85 -16.80 4.76 13.68
CA ILE A 85 -17.58 4.06 12.64
C ILE A 85 -18.22 2.81 13.24
N LYS A 86 -19.50 2.60 12.95
CA LYS A 86 -20.34 1.56 13.57
C LYS A 86 -21.34 0.96 12.59
N LYS A 87 -22.09 -0.03 13.07
CA LYS A 87 -23.16 -0.70 12.30
C LYS A 87 -24.16 0.32 11.74
N GLY A 88 -24.39 0.20 10.43
CA GLY A 88 -25.32 1.04 9.68
C GLY A 88 -24.71 2.29 9.06
N ASP A 89 -23.49 2.66 9.44
CA ASP A 89 -22.77 3.73 8.78
C ASP A 89 -22.30 3.30 7.37
N GLU A 90 -22.07 4.29 6.51
CA GLU A 90 -21.54 4.11 5.17
C GLU A 90 -20.13 4.73 5.07
N VAL A 91 -19.23 4.01 4.40
CA VAL A 91 -17.88 4.48 4.10
C VAL A 91 -17.67 4.42 2.58
N ILE A 92 -17.44 5.57 1.97
CA ILE A 92 -17.16 5.66 0.53
C ILE A 92 -15.73 5.19 0.27
N THR A 93 -15.53 4.34 -0.74
CA THR A 93 -14.22 3.84 -1.15
C THR A 93 -14.23 3.46 -2.64
N PRO A 94 -13.10 3.53 -3.37
CA PRO A 94 -13.07 3.03 -4.73
C PRO A 94 -13.30 1.51 -4.73
N SER A 95 -14.07 1.01 -5.71
CA SER A 95 -14.25 -0.44 -5.87
C SER A 95 -12.97 -1.14 -6.37
N PHE A 96 -12.11 -0.41 -7.05
CA PHE A 96 -10.81 -0.87 -7.54
C PHE A 96 -9.74 -0.68 -6.48
N ASN A 97 -9.73 -1.57 -5.48
CA ASN A 97 -8.88 -1.45 -4.31
C ASN A 97 -8.56 -2.82 -3.70
N ASN A 98 -7.62 -2.84 -2.76
CA ASN A 98 -7.35 -4.01 -1.94
C ASN A 98 -8.55 -4.34 -1.05
N THR A 99 -8.81 -5.63 -0.85
CA THR A 99 -9.88 -6.09 0.03
C THR A 99 -9.71 -5.67 1.49
N ALA A 100 -8.53 -5.24 1.90
CA ALA A 100 -8.24 -4.77 3.25
C ALA A 100 -9.16 -3.61 3.67
N ASP A 101 -9.41 -2.63 2.77
CA ASP A 101 -10.29 -1.50 3.05
C ASP A 101 -11.73 -1.96 3.31
N PHE A 102 -12.22 -2.83 2.44
CA PHE A 102 -13.60 -3.34 2.54
C PHE A 102 -13.80 -4.19 3.80
N GLN A 103 -12.81 -5.01 4.12
CA GLN A 103 -12.83 -5.84 5.33
C GLN A 103 -12.74 -4.99 6.61
N ALA A 104 -11.92 -3.94 6.63
CA ALA A 104 -11.85 -3.01 7.76
C ALA A 104 -13.19 -2.31 8.00
N ILE A 105 -13.88 -1.89 6.93
CA ILE A 105 -15.22 -1.29 6.99
C ILE A 105 -16.22 -2.29 7.58
N LYS A 106 -16.25 -3.51 7.06
CA LYS A 106 -17.17 -4.57 7.55
C LYS A 106 -16.86 -4.99 8.98
N ALA A 107 -15.60 -5.00 9.40
CA ALA A 107 -15.21 -5.29 10.78
C ALA A 107 -15.74 -4.25 11.78
N CYS A 108 -16.03 -3.01 11.32
CA CYS A 108 -16.73 -2.00 12.11
C CYS A 108 -18.28 -2.18 12.07
N GLY A 109 -18.81 -3.13 11.30
CA GLY A 109 -20.25 -3.31 11.05
C GLY A 109 -20.84 -2.30 10.06
N ALA A 110 -20.01 -1.47 9.44
CA ALA A 110 -20.40 -0.48 8.45
C ALA A 110 -20.50 -1.11 7.04
N ASN A 111 -20.97 -0.32 6.07
CA ASN A 111 -21.13 -0.75 4.70
C ASN A 111 -20.23 0.06 3.76
N PRO A 112 -19.42 -0.59 2.91
CA PRO A 112 -18.70 0.12 1.85
C PRO A 112 -19.69 0.64 0.80
N VAL A 113 -19.45 1.84 0.32
CA VAL A 113 -20.14 2.43 -0.82
C VAL A 113 -19.13 2.57 -1.93
N PHE A 114 -19.30 1.78 -2.99
CA PHE A 114 -18.34 1.71 -4.07
C PHE A 114 -18.51 2.84 -5.07
N VAL A 115 -17.43 3.56 -5.32
CA VAL A 115 -17.30 4.63 -6.29
C VAL A 115 -16.31 4.21 -7.37
N ASP A 116 -16.49 4.72 -8.58
CA ASP A 116 -15.62 4.47 -9.72
C ASP A 116 -14.26 5.17 -9.57
N ILE A 117 -13.35 4.84 -10.45
CA ILE A 117 -11.99 5.39 -10.51
C ILE A 117 -11.80 6.28 -11.73
N GLU A 118 -10.77 7.09 -11.70
CA GLU A 118 -10.27 7.80 -12.90
C GLU A 118 -9.49 6.85 -13.81
N GLU A 119 -9.70 6.94 -15.10
CA GLU A 119 -9.09 6.02 -16.08
C GLU A 119 -7.56 6.14 -16.17
N LYS A 120 -6.99 7.28 -15.83
CA LYS A 120 -5.55 7.54 -15.94
C LYS A 120 -4.79 7.19 -14.69
N THR A 121 -5.35 7.50 -13.53
CA THR A 121 -4.67 7.38 -12.24
C THR A 121 -5.01 6.09 -11.50
N PHE A 122 -6.16 5.49 -11.80
CA PHE A 122 -6.81 4.39 -11.08
C PHE A 122 -7.15 4.72 -9.62
N CYS A 123 -6.99 5.98 -9.22
CA CYS A 123 -7.46 6.49 -7.94
C CYS A 123 -8.96 6.77 -7.98
N ILE A 124 -9.59 6.95 -6.82
CA ILE A 124 -11.01 7.30 -6.74
C ILE A 124 -11.35 8.53 -7.62
N ASP A 125 -12.41 8.45 -8.42
CA ASP A 125 -12.91 9.60 -9.17
C ASP A 125 -13.62 10.56 -8.22
N VAL A 126 -12.94 11.63 -7.86
CA VAL A 126 -13.42 12.64 -6.92
C VAL A 126 -14.74 13.29 -7.35
N ASN A 127 -15.00 13.39 -8.68
CA ASN A 127 -16.24 13.97 -9.23
C ASN A 127 -17.47 13.08 -8.98
N LYS A 128 -17.27 11.81 -8.65
CA LYS A 128 -18.35 10.86 -8.39
C LYS A 128 -18.65 10.69 -6.89
N ILE A 129 -17.82 11.26 -6.01
CA ILE A 129 -17.98 11.11 -4.56
C ILE A 129 -19.25 11.79 -4.07
N GLU A 130 -19.50 13.04 -4.47
CA GLU A 130 -20.63 13.83 -3.95
C GLU A 130 -21.98 13.15 -4.18
N ASN A 131 -22.17 12.53 -5.35
CA ASN A 131 -23.38 11.78 -5.68
C ASN A 131 -23.56 10.51 -4.83
N SER A 132 -22.53 10.09 -4.11
CA SER A 132 -22.53 8.91 -3.25
C SER A 132 -22.75 9.25 -1.78
N ILE A 133 -22.73 10.54 -1.41
CA ILE A 133 -22.89 11.00 -0.04
C ILE A 133 -24.37 10.88 0.39
N THR A 134 -24.60 10.30 1.57
CA THR A 134 -25.89 10.27 2.25
C THR A 134 -25.75 10.69 3.71
N LYS A 135 -26.86 10.79 4.43
CA LYS A 135 -26.84 11.03 5.90
C LYS A 135 -26.12 9.93 6.69
N LYS A 136 -25.95 8.74 6.09
CA LYS A 136 -25.22 7.60 6.69
C LYS A 136 -23.72 7.63 6.38
N THR A 137 -23.27 8.44 5.42
CA THR A 137 -21.85 8.57 5.08
C THR A 137 -21.09 9.22 6.22
N LYS A 138 -20.09 8.51 6.75
CA LYS A 138 -19.30 8.95 7.92
C LYS A 138 -17.81 9.04 7.65
N CYS A 139 -17.33 8.51 6.52
CA CYS A 139 -15.92 8.53 6.15
C CYS A 139 -15.76 8.29 4.65
N ILE A 140 -14.66 8.79 4.08
CA ILE A 140 -14.17 8.45 2.75
C ILE A 140 -12.80 7.81 2.92
N ILE A 141 -12.58 6.62 2.34
CA ILE A 141 -11.25 6.02 2.19
C ILE A 141 -10.80 6.27 0.76
N ALA A 142 -9.69 6.99 0.59
CA ALA A 142 -9.08 7.27 -0.70
C ALA A 142 -7.69 6.64 -0.78
N MET A 143 -7.51 5.71 -1.72
CA MET A 143 -6.24 4.99 -1.92
C MET A 143 -5.45 5.58 -3.08
N ASP A 144 -4.18 5.90 -2.83
CA ASP A 144 -3.20 6.15 -3.88
C ASP A 144 -2.86 4.84 -4.60
N TYR A 145 -2.82 4.86 -5.93
CA TYR A 145 -2.61 3.65 -6.70
C TYR A 145 -1.26 3.61 -7.41
N GLY A 146 -0.42 2.63 -7.06
CA GLY A 146 0.85 2.36 -7.76
C GLY A 146 1.86 3.50 -7.66
N SER A 147 1.90 4.34 -8.68
CA SER A 147 2.68 5.59 -8.74
C SER A 147 1.79 6.83 -8.81
N SER A 148 0.48 6.65 -8.87
CA SER A 148 -0.49 7.74 -8.94
C SER A 148 -0.95 8.15 -7.55
N LEU A 149 -1.22 9.45 -7.40
CA LEU A 149 -1.74 10.03 -6.17
C LEU A 149 -3.17 10.53 -6.43
N CYS A 150 -4.03 10.40 -5.43
CA CYS A 150 -5.37 10.97 -5.46
C CYS A 150 -5.33 12.50 -5.63
N ASN A 151 -6.41 13.09 -6.11
CA ASN A 151 -6.58 14.53 -6.07
C ASN A 151 -6.88 14.99 -4.64
N HIS A 152 -5.82 15.10 -3.82
CA HIS A 152 -5.92 15.43 -2.39
C HIS A 152 -6.51 16.82 -2.16
N LYS A 153 -6.31 17.74 -3.08
CA LYS A 153 -6.91 19.10 -2.99
C LYS A 153 -8.44 18.99 -3.03
N TYR A 154 -8.97 18.32 -4.04
CA TYR A 154 -10.42 18.17 -4.19
C TYR A 154 -11.04 17.31 -3.07
N LEU A 155 -10.34 16.26 -2.64
CA LEU A 155 -10.73 15.46 -1.48
C LEU A 155 -10.86 16.31 -0.21
N LYS A 156 -9.94 17.25 0.01
CA LYS A 156 -10.00 18.19 1.13
C LYS A 156 -11.19 19.13 1.02
N GLU A 157 -11.49 19.62 -0.19
CA GLU A 157 -12.65 20.46 -0.45
C GLU A 157 -13.97 19.72 -0.11
N ILE A 158 -14.11 18.45 -0.56
CA ILE A 158 -15.26 17.61 -0.20
C ILE A 158 -15.34 17.40 1.31
N SER A 159 -14.23 17.05 1.95
CA SER A 159 -14.17 16.85 3.40
C SER A 159 -14.66 18.08 4.18
N CYS A 160 -14.22 19.27 3.80
CA CYS A 160 -14.64 20.52 4.42
C CYS A 160 -16.12 20.85 4.13
N LYS A 161 -16.59 20.64 2.89
CA LYS A 161 -17.96 20.95 2.46
C LYS A 161 -19.02 20.11 3.17
N TYR A 162 -18.72 18.83 3.40
CA TYR A 162 -19.68 17.86 3.95
C TYR A 162 -19.39 17.46 5.39
N ASP A 163 -18.32 17.99 6.00
CA ASP A 163 -17.82 17.58 7.31
C ASP A 163 -17.60 16.05 7.42
N ILE A 164 -17.05 15.47 6.36
CA ILE A 164 -16.77 14.03 6.28
C ILE A 164 -15.26 13.82 6.33
N PRO A 165 -14.73 13.11 7.35
CA PRO A 165 -13.31 12.82 7.46
C PRO A 165 -12.81 11.90 6.35
N ILE A 166 -11.52 12.07 5.99
CA ILE A 166 -10.84 11.23 5.02
C ILE A 166 -9.78 10.38 5.70
N ILE A 167 -9.82 9.08 5.44
CA ILE A 167 -8.71 8.17 5.66
C ILE A 167 -7.99 8.03 4.32
N HIS A 168 -6.77 8.53 4.26
CA HIS A 168 -5.90 8.36 3.11
C HIS A 168 -5.18 7.02 3.20
N ASP A 169 -5.55 6.06 2.36
CA ASP A 169 -4.76 4.83 2.20
C ASP A 169 -3.54 5.10 1.32
N ALA A 170 -2.43 5.35 1.97
CA ALA A 170 -1.13 5.62 1.37
C ALA A 170 -0.21 4.38 1.33
N ALA A 171 -0.80 3.17 1.36
CA ALA A 171 -0.04 1.91 1.31
C ALA A 171 0.80 1.75 0.04
N HIS A 172 0.54 2.55 -1.02
CA HIS A 172 1.29 2.56 -2.27
C HIS A 172 2.15 3.82 -2.48
N SER A 173 2.10 4.79 -1.57
CA SER A 173 2.73 6.10 -1.78
C SER A 173 3.68 6.53 -0.66
N PHE A 174 4.15 5.60 0.18
CA PHE A 174 5.17 5.89 1.19
C PHE A 174 6.39 6.57 0.56
N ALA A 175 6.94 7.59 1.24
CA ALA A 175 8.07 8.43 0.77
C ALA A 175 7.81 9.21 -0.53
N SER A 176 6.58 9.30 -1.00
CA SER A 176 6.17 10.16 -2.10
C SER A 176 5.80 11.57 -1.60
N GLN A 177 5.69 12.50 -2.55
CA GLN A 177 5.24 13.87 -2.29
C GLN A 177 4.06 14.20 -3.20
N TYR A 178 3.06 14.82 -2.63
CA TYR A 178 1.98 15.51 -3.34
C TYR A 178 2.32 17.00 -3.37
N GLU A 179 2.51 17.55 -4.58
CA GLU A 179 3.07 18.90 -4.76
C GLU A 179 4.43 19.05 -4.03
N LYS A 180 4.49 19.85 -2.97
CA LYS A 180 5.70 20.11 -2.17
C LYS A 180 5.68 19.44 -0.78
N SER A 181 4.59 18.72 -0.45
CA SER A 181 4.39 18.11 0.87
C SER A 181 4.54 16.58 0.79
N PHE A 182 5.28 15.99 1.71
CA PHE A 182 5.31 14.53 1.84
C PHE A 182 3.94 13.97 2.16
N ILE A 183 3.65 12.78 1.61
CA ILE A 183 2.46 12.02 1.97
C ILE A 183 2.47 11.74 3.48
N GLY A 184 1.31 11.99 4.12
CA GLY A 184 1.12 11.93 5.57
C GLY A 184 0.51 13.21 6.16
N ASN A 185 0.63 14.34 5.47
CA ASN A 185 0.16 15.64 5.95
C ASN A 185 -1.17 16.10 5.33
N GLN A 186 -1.66 15.42 4.30
CA GLN A 186 -2.79 15.88 3.47
C GLN A 186 -4.14 15.81 4.16
N HIS A 187 -4.37 14.76 4.99
CA HIS A 187 -5.68 14.46 5.58
C HIS A 187 -5.59 14.21 7.08
N GLN A 188 -6.75 14.04 7.71
CA GLN A 188 -6.87 13.78 9.15
C GLN A 188 -6.22 12.46 9.56
N PHE A 189 -6.40 11.43 8.73
CA PHE A 189 -5.75 10.12 8.87
C PHE A 189 -5.00 9.77 7.59
N THR A 190 -3.78 9.28 7.74
CA THR A 190 -3.05 8.62 6.65
C THR A 190 -2.53 7.29 7.17
N ILE A 191 -2.73 6.22 6.40
CA ILE A 191 -2.20 4.91 6.76
C ILE A 191 -1.07 4.50 5.82
N PHE A 192 -0.06 3.86 6.38
CA PHE A 192 0.99 3.19 5.64
C PHE A 192 0.97 1.70 5.90
N SER A 193 1.42 0.93 4.92
CA SER A 193 1.64 -0.51 5.02
C SER A 193 3.12 -0.83 4.78
N PHE A 194 3.64 -1.71 5.61
CA PHE A 194 5.00 -2.25 5.53
C PHE A 194 4.97 -3.78 5.44
N ASP A 195 4.01 -4.29 4.67
CA ASP A 195 3.85 -5.68 4.25
C ASP A 195 5.09 -6.15 3.46
N PRO A 196 5.36 -7.48 3.34
CA PRO A 196 6.51 -8.02 2.61
C PRO A 196 6.68 -7.51 1.18
N VAL A 197 5.60 -7.19 0.48
CA VAL A 197 5.65 -6.75 -0.92
C VAL A 197 5.83 -5.24 -1.10
N LYS A 198 5.71 -4.43 -0.04
CA LYS A 198 5.75 -2.96 -0.11
C LYS A 198 7.14 -2.43 -0.45
N SER A 199 7.21 -1.12 -0.79
CA SER A 199 8.47 -0.46 -1.14
C SER A 199 9.54 -0.61 -0.06
N ILE A 200 9.14 -0.54 1.21
CA ILE A 200 9.91 -1.00 2.37
C ILE A 200 9.06 -1.96 3.19
N THR A 201 9.70 -2.86 3.92
CA THR A 201 8.99 -3.86 4.71
C THR A 201 9.49 -3.90 6.16
N CYS A 202 8.55 -4.21 7.07
CA CYS A 202 8.83 -4.67 8.43
C CYS A 202 8.59 -6.19 8.56
N ILE A 203 8.51 -6.95 7.45
CA ILE A 203 7.88 -8.27 7.28
C ILE A 203 6.37 -8.10 7.34
N ASP A 204 5.81 -7.76 8.48
CA ASP A 204 4.48 -7.21 8.66
C ASP A 204 4.57 -5.90 9.44
N GLY A 205 3.79 -4.93 9.04
CA GLY A 205 3.76 -3.64 9.70
C GLY A 205 2.79 -2.66 9.06
N GLY A 206 2.46 -1.65 9.82
CA GLY A 206 1.69 -0.49 9.36
C GLY A 206 1.95 0.70 10.26
N ALA A 207 1.47 1.85 9.84
CA ALA A 207 1.47 3.06 10.66
C ALA A 207 0.25 3.92 10.35
N ILE A 208 -0.22 4.64 11.36
CA ILE A 208 -1.25 5.66 11.24
C ILE A 208 -0.60 7.01 11.54
N ILE A 209 -0.78 7.97 10.65
CA ILE A 209 -0.54 9.39 10.93
C ILE A 209 -1.88 10.00 11.28
N LEU A 210 -1.97 10.67 12.41
CA LEU A 210 -3.22 11.19 12.96
C LEU A 210 -2.99 12.50 13.74
N ASN A 211 -4.07 13.23 14.01
CA ASN A 211 -4.02 14.42 14.86
C ASN A 211 -3.61 14.03 16.28
N LYS A 212 -2.48 14.59 16.74
CA LYS A 212 -1.84 14.21 18.00
C LYS A 212 -2.74 14.44 19.20
N LYS A 213 -3.27 15.66 19.33
CA LYS A 213 -4.06 16.08 20.50
C LYS A 213 -5.33 15.23 20.65
N GLU A 214 -5.97 14.87 19.56
CA GLU A 214 -7.30 14.24 19.58
C GLU A 214 -7.22 12.70 19.69
N TYR A 215 -6.25 12.09 18.97
CA TYR A 215 -6.29 10.65 18.73
C TYR A 215 -5.10 9.87 19.24
N GLU A 216 -3.93 10.48 19.51
CA GLU A 216 -2.70 9.73 19.82
C GLU A 216 -2.85 8.78 21.00
N ASN A 217 -3.27 9.30 22.16
CA ASN A 217 -3.42 8.49 23.36
C ASN A 217 -4.43 7.36 23.20
N LYS A 218 -5.53 7.67 22.49
CA LYS A 218 -6.57 6.68 22.20
C LYS A 218 -6.08 5.58 21.26
N ALA A 219 -5.36 5.95 20.19
CA ALA A 219 -4.76 4.99 19.26
C ALA A 219 -3.73 4.11 19.96
N GLN A 220 -2.90 4.68 20.83
CA GLN A 220 -1.91 3.95 21.63
C GLN A 220 -2.55 2.95 22.59
N ALA A 221 -3.63 3.32 23.28
CA ALA A 221 -4.38 2.41 24.14
C ALA A 221 -5.07 1.31 23.30
N MET A 222 -5.77 1.68 22.24
CA MET A 222 -6.53 0.74 21.42
C MET A 222 -5.65 -0.31 20.71
N ARG A 223 -4.42 0.03 20.27
CA ARG A 223 -3.48 -0.96 19.71
C ARG A 223 -2.94 -1.95 20.75
N LEU A 224 -3.13 -1.66 22.04
CA LEU A 224 -2.71 -2.45 23.20
C LEU A 224 -3.91 -2.97 24.01
N ILE A 225 -4.92 -3.49 23.35
CA ILE A 225 -6.15 -4.07 23.97
C ILE A 225 -6.89 -3.12 24.92
N GLY A 226 -6.86 -1.81 24.62
CA GLY A 226 -7.57 -0.78 25.39
C GLY A 226 -6.91 -0.36 26.70
N MET A 227 -5.72 -0.86 27.00
CA MET A 227 -5.02 -0.54 28.24
C MET A 227 -4.57 0.93 28.27
N ASN A 228 -4.77 1.61 29.42
CA ASN A 228 -4.28 2.97 29.66
C ASN A 228 -2.78 3.02 29.99
N GLN A 229 -2.07 1.91 29.85
CA GLN A 229 -0.63 1.85 30.06
C GLN A 229 0.08 2.82 29.12
N SER A 230 0.91 3.70 29.69
CA SER A 230 1.68 4.65 28.90
C SER A 230 2.57 3.92 27.88
N ALA A 231 2.42 4.25 26.59
CA ALA A 231 3.32 3.77 25.55
C ALA A 231 4.79 4.13 25.87
N GLN A 232 5.03 5.26 26.55
CA GLN A 232 6.35 5.69 26.98
C GLN A 232 7.03 4.65 27.90
N LEU A 233 6.29 3.98 28.77
CA LEU A 233 6.84 2.94 29.63
C LEU A 233 7.30 1.73 28.81
N MET A 234 6.48 1.29 27.84
CA MET A 234 6.85 0.17 26.96
C MET A 234 8.03 0.53 26.04
N TYR A 235 8.13 1.80 25.61
CA TYR A 235 9.25 2.29 24.83
C TYR A 235 10.60 2.29 25.56
N THR A 236 10.59 2.14 26.88
CA THR A 236 11.79 1.91 27.69
C THR A 236 11.97 0.44 28.07
N ASN A 237 11.29 -0.48 27.37
CA ASN A 237 11.31 -1.91 27.65
C ASN A 237 10.82 -2.28 29.07
N ASN A 238 9.84 -1.52 29.57
CA ASN A 238 9.22 -1.75 30.88
C ASN A 238 7.71 -2.00 30.73
N ARG A 239 7.10 -2.58 31.77
CA ARG A 239 5.65 -2.81 31.86
C ARG A 239 5.10 -2.29 33.17
N ALA A 240 3.89 -1.70 33.15
CA ALA A 240 3.10 -1.57 34.37
C ALA A 240 2.41 -2.90 34.65
N TRP A 241 2.42 -3.28 35.93
CA TRP A 241 1.69 -4.47 36.39
C TRP A 241 0.26 -4.15 36.84
N THR A 242 -0.04 -2.86 37.01
CA THR A 242 -1.38 -2.34 37.26
C THR A 242 -1.76 -1.35 36.16
N TYR A 243 -2.90 -1.56 35.58
CA TYR A 243 -3.45 -0.71 34.49
C TYR A 243 -4.98 -0.84 34.51
N ASP A 244 -5.64 0.10 33.88
CA ASP A 244 -7.08 0.04 33.60
C ASP A 244 -7.33 -0.18 32.11
N VAL A 245 -8.54 -0.61 31.75
CA VAL A 245 -9.00 -0.78 30.38
C VAL A 245 -10.03 0.29 30.09
N LEU A 246 -9.70 1.23 29.18
CA LEU A 246 -10.52 2.42 28.94
C LEU A 246 -11.58 2.22 27.86
N ASP A 247 -11.37 1.31 26.91
CA ASP A 247 -12.25 1.06 25.78
C ASP A 247 -11.91 -0.31 25.14
N ILE A 248 -12.72 -0.73 24.17
CA ILE A 248 -12.39 -1.89 23.35
C ILE A 248 -11.10 -1.61 22.58
N GLY A 249 -10.15 -2.48 22.71
CA GLY A 249 -8.87 -2.40 22.00
C GLY A 249 -8.51 -3.71 21.31
N TYR A 250 -7.39 -3.68 20.59
CA TYR A 250 -6.94 -4.76 19.73
C TYR A 250 -5.46 -5.04 20.00
N ARG A 251 -5.01 -6.25 19.73
CA ARG A 251 -3.60 -6.58 19.79
C ARG A 251 -2.90 -6.23 18.48
N TYR A 252 -2.86 -4.94 18.18
CA TYR A 252 -2.37 -4.38 16.92
C TYR A 252 -1.01 -3.69 17.02
N HIS A 253 -0.32 -3.78 18.13
CA HIS A 253 1.00 -3.17 18.26
C HIS A 253 2.06 -3.85 17.39
N LEU A 254 2.96 -3.07 16.82
CA LEU A 254 4.15 -3.55 16.13
C LEU A 254 5.14 -4.13 17.15
N SER A 255 5.85 -5.22 16.82
CA SER A 255 6.89 -5.77 17.66
C SER A 255 8.25 -5.12 17.44
N ASN A 256 9.15 -5.22 18.41
CA ASN A 256 10.51 -4.68 18.29
C ASN A 256 11.30 -5.32 17.13
N ILE A 257 11.14 -6.61 16.89
CA ILE A 257 11.85 -7.28 15.79
C ILE A 257 11.42 -6.73 14.42
N HIS A 258 10.14 -6.52 14.22
CA HIS A 258 9.61 -5.93 12.98
C HIS A 258 10.06 -4.49 12.82
N ALA A 259 10.01 -3.70 13.89
CA ALA A 259 10.48 -2.33 13.88
C ALA A 259 11.99 -2.21 13.62
N ALA A 260 12.80 -3.12 14.16
CA ALA A 260 14.25 -3.15 13.91
C ALA A 260 14.58 -3.37 12.43
N ILE A 261 13.86 -4.27 11.76
CA ILE A 261 13.96 -4.49 10.31
C ILE A 261 13.52 -3.22 9.55
N GLY A 262 12.37 -2.65 9.91
CA GLY A 262 11.86 -1.42 9.30
C GLY A 262 12.81 -0.23 9.41
N LEU A 263 13.52 -0.09 10.52
CA LEU A 263 14.55 0.95 10.70
C LEU A 263 15.70 0.82 9.69
N GLU A 264 16.16 -0.39 9.39
CA GLU A 264 17.18 -0.61 8.36
C GLU A 264 16.65 -0.33 6.96
N GLN A 265 15.39 -0.67 6.70
CA GLN A 265 14.73 -0.34 5.43
C GLN A 265 14.59 1.17 5.23
N LEU A 266 14.22 1.93 6.28
CA LEU A 266 14.13 3.39 6.21
C LEU A 266 15.47 4.06 5.86
N LYS A 267 16.60 3.51 6.29
CA LYS A 267 17.94 4.01 5.93
C LYS A 267 18.22 3.89 4.43
N LYS A 268 17.57 2.95 3.74
CA LYS A 268 17.76 2.67 2.31
C LYS A 268 16.71 3.33 1.41
N ILE A 269 15.81 4.14 1.95
CA ILE A 269 14.63 4.63 1.22
C ILE A 269 15.01 5.42 -0.04
N GLU A 270 16.07 6.23 -0.01
CA GLU A 270 16.50 7.00 -1.18
C GLU A 270 17.06 6.09 -2.29
N LEU A 271 17.81 5.04 -1.93
CA LEU A 271 18.26 4.02 -2.86
C LEU A 271 17.06 3.29 -3.48
N ILE A 272 16.11 2.83 -2.64
CA ILE A 272 14.90 2.10 -3.08
C ILE A 272 14.10 2.98 -4.04
N LYS A 273 13.87 4.24 -3.68
CA LYS A 273 13.14 5.20 -4.51
C LYS A 273 13.82 5.40 -5.86
N LYS A 274 15.14 5.65 -5.87
CA LYS A 274 15.92 5.87 -7.09
C LYS A 274 15.85 4.66 -8.02
N THR A 275 16.14 3.45 -7.50
CA THR A 275 16.08 2.21 -8.29
C THR A 275 14.71 1.98 -8.90
N ARG A 276 13.62 2.20 -8.12
CA ARG A 276 12.25 2.05 -8.61
C ARG A 276 11.91 3.11 -9.66
N GLN A 277 12.38 4.33 -9.52
CA GLN A 277 12.18 5.37 -10.52
C GLN A 277 12.91 5.02 -11.83
N ASP A 278 14.15 4.55 -11.76
CA ASP A 278 14.91 4.15 -12.94
C ASP A 278 14.24 2.98 -13.67
N SER A 279 13.82 1.94 -12.95
CA SER A 279 13.07 0.81 -13.50
C SER A 279 11.75 1.25 -14.15
N PHE A 280 11.03 2.16 -13.52
CA PHE A 280 9.77 2.71 -14.07
C PHE A 280 9.99 3.43 -15.39
N LEU A 281 11.01 4.28 -15.48
CA LEU A 281 11.34 5.03 -16.69
C LEU A 281 11.82 4.10 -17.80
N GLN A 282 12.61 3.06 -17.48
CA GLN A 282 13.06 2.06 -18.45
C GLN A 282 11.87 1.30 -19.06
N TYR A 283 10.92 0.86 -18.26
CA TYR A 283 9.68 0.24 -18.77
C TYR A 283 8.90 1.19 -19.67
N ASN A 284 8.66 2.43 -19.22
CA ASN A 284 7.92 3.41 -20.03
C ASN A 284 8.60 3.66 -21.37
N LEU A 285 9.93 3.86 -21.38
CA LEU A 285 10.68 4.06 -22.60
C LEU A 285 10.59 2.86 -23.54
N GLY A 286 10.67 1.65 -23.00
CA GLY A 286 10.65 0.43 -23.78
C GLY A 286 9.27 0.04 -24.34
N LEU A 287 8.17 0.43 -23.66
CA LEU A 287 6.82 -0.04 -23.97
C LEU A 287 5.92 1.02 -24.65
N LYS A 288 6.29 2.31 -24.64
CA LYS A 288 5.42 3.43 -25.07
C LYS A 288 4.86 3.37 -26.48
N ASN A 289 5.51 2.66 -27.40
CA ASN A 289 5.12 2.63 -28.81
C ASN A 289 4.35 1.35 -29.21
N ILE A 290 3.85 0.60 -28.25
CA ILE A 290 3.06 -0.61 -28.50
C ILE A 290 1.58 -0.22 -28.56
N SER A 291 0.96 -0.25 -29.73
CA SER A 291 -0.39 0.27 -29.99
C SER A 291 -1.52 -0.38 -29.17
N TRP A 292 -1.36 -1.65 -28.81
CA TRP A 292 -2.34 -2.40 -28.03
C TRP A 292 -2.08 -2.36 -26.50
N LEU A 293 -1.13 -1.52 -26.06
CA LEU A 293 -0.72 -1.41 -24.67
C LEU A 293 -0.73 0.05 -24.23
N SER A 294 -1.12 0.32 -22.99
CA SER A 294 -0.99 1.62 -22.35
C SER A 294 -0.12 1.47 -21.09
N THR A 295 0.86 2.37 -20.95
CA THR A 295 1.74 2.49 -19.79
C THR A 295 1.21 3.49 -18.77
N PRO A 296 1.63 3.44 -17.50
CA PRO A 296 1.31 4.48 -16.51
C PRO A 296 1.88 5.86 -16.93
N GLU A 297 1.30 6.93 -16.37
CA GLU A 297 1.80 8.30 -16.59
C GLU A 297 3.23 8.50 -16.04
N GLU A 298 4.01 9.33 -16.74
CA GLU A 298 5.47 9.45 -16.50
C GLU A 298 5.88 10.37 -15.35
N ASN A 299 4.97 11.15 -14.75
CA ASN A 299 5.35 12.09 -13.71
C ASN A 299 5.61 11.40 -12.36
N ILE A 300 6.84 10.91 -12.18
CA ILE A 300 7.28 10.20 -10.97
C ILE A 300 8.37 10.93 -10.19
N LYS A 301 8.75 12.15 -10.58
CA LYS A 301 9.91 12.90 -10.02
C LYS A 301 9.95 12.90 -8.49
N ASN A 302 8.82 13.11 -7.84
CA ASN A 302 8.70 13.20 -6.38
C ASN A 302 7.97 12.00 -5.77
N LYS A 303 7.88 10.88 -6.49
CA LYS A 303 7.14 9.69 -6.08
C LYS A 303 8.09 8.51 -5.85
N CYS A 304 7.68 7.59 -4.99
CA CYS A 304 8.29 6.27 -4.82
C CYS A 304 7.33 5.24 -5.44
N PRO A 305 7.49 4.85 -6.71
CA PRO A 305 6.58 3.93 -7.38
C PRO A 305 6.54 2.58 -6.66
N PHE A 306 5.32 2.07 -6.41
CA PHE A 306 5.16 0.78 -5.71
C PHE A 306 4.98 -0.40 -6.68
N ILE A 307 4.14 -0.25 -7.70
CA ILE A 307 3.91 -1.26 -8.74
C ILE A 307 4.03 -0.62 -10.12
N TYR A 308 4.39 -1.43 -11.11
CA TYR A 308 4.33 -1.03 -12.51
C TYR A 308 3.22 -1.80 -13.21
N THR A 309 2.19 -1.10 -13.64
CA THR A 309 0.96 -1.70 -14.17
C THR A 309 0.68 -1.19 -15.56
N ILE A 310 0.57 -2.11 -16.52
CA ILE A 310 0.18 -1.83 -17.91
C ILE A 310 -1.30 -2.16 -18.12
N ARG A 311 -1.90 -1.57 -19.15
CA ARG A 311 -3.22 -1.96 -19.68
C ARG A 311 -3.05 -2.63 -21.04
N VAL A 312 -3.67 -3.78 -21.19
CA VAL A 312 -3.72 -4.55 -22.46
C VAL A 312 -5.07 -4.25 -23.11
N LEU A 313 -5.06 -3.44 -24.18
CA LEU A 313 -6.25 -2.79 -24.73
C LEU A 313 -7.04 -3.67 -25.71
N ASN A 314 -6.43 -4.71 -26.28
CA ASN A 314 -6.99 -5.60 -27.31
C ASN A 314 -7.74 -6.82 -26.75
N GLY A 315 -8.06 -6.86 -25.46
CA GLY A 315 -8.77 -7.97 -24.80
C GLY A 315 -7.91 -9.22 -24.51
N ARG A 316 -6.62 -9.21 -24.89
CA ARG A 316 -5.71 -10.36 -24.78
C ARG A 316 -4.88 -10.40 -23.49
N ARG A 317 -5.31 -9.70 -22.42
CA ARG A 317 -4.59 -9.64 -21.14
C ARG A 317 -4.23 -11.03 -20.58
N ASN A 318 -5.18 -11.97 -20.62
CA ASN A 318 -4.96 -13.32 -20.08
C ASN A 318 -4.00 -14.14 -20.94
N GLU A 319 -4.04 -13.98 -22.27
CA GLU A 319 -3.09 -14.60 -23.20
C GLU A 319 -1.66 -14.10 -22.95
N LEU A 320 -1.49 -12.77 -22.86
CA LEU A 320 -0.20 -12.16 -22.52
C LEU A 320 0.33 -12.68 -21.17
N ARG A 321 -0.54 -12.78 -20.16
CA ARG A 321 -0.18 -13.31 -18.85
C ARG A 321 0.35 -14.74 -18.94
N THR A 322 -0.35 -15.61 -19.66
CA THR A 322 0.08 -17.01 -19.87
C THR A 322 1.40 -17.08 -20.64
N TYR A 323 1.53 -16.28 -21.72
CA TYR A 323 2.75 -16.19 -22.50
C TYR A 323 3.97 -15.79 -21.67
N LEU A 324 3.85 -14.73 -20.84
CA LEU A 324 4.92 -14.28 -19.96
C LEU A 324 5.28 -15.32 -18.90
N SER A 325 4.27 -16.02 -18.33
CA SER A 325 4.50 -17.10 -17.38
C SER A 325 5.33 -18.25 -17.97
N ASN A 326 5.08 -18.61 -19.24
CA ASN A 326 5.85 -19.63 -19.94
C ASN A 326 7.32 -19.19 -20.20
N LEU A 327 7.60 -17.90 -20.14
CA LEU A 327 8.94 -17.29 -20.27
C LEU A 327 9.59 -17.00 -18.91
N ALA A 328 9.08 -17.61 -17.81
CA ALA A 328 9.54 -17.40 -16.45
C ALA A 328 9.43 -15.93 -15.99
N ILE A 329 8.38 -15.22 -16.41
CA ILE A 329 8.02 -13.88 -15.96
C ILE A 329 6.68 -13.97 -15.23
N ASP A 330 6.68 -13.75 -13.92
CA ASP A 330 5.45 -13.68 -13.12
C ASP A 330 4.72 -12.35 -13.35
N THR A 331 3.39 -12.35 -13.21
CA THR A 331 2.55 -11.16 -13.39
C THR A 331 1.35 -11.17 -12.45
N GLY A 332 0.94 -9.98 -12.01
CA GLY A 332 -0.16 -9.81 -11.08
C GLY A 332 -1.38 -9.09 -11.66
N ILE A 333 -2.50 -9.16 -10.95
CA ILE A 333 -3.71 -8.37 -11.21
C ILE A 333 -4.04 -7.58 -9.94
N HIS A 334 -3.78 -6.29 -9.94
CA HIS A 334 -4.01 -5.39 -8.82
C HIS A 334 -4.94 -4.24 -9.25
N TRP A 335 -6.27 -4.33 -9.07
CA TRP A 335 -6.97 -5.35 -8.26
C TRP A 335 -8.18 -5.92 -9.00
N GLN A 336 -8.75 -7.01 -8.45
CA GLN A 336 -10.11 -7.39 -8.79
C GLN A 336 -11.07 -6.44 -8.07
N PRO A 337 -12.09 -5.87 -8.76
CA PRO A 337 -13.03 -4.93 -8.14
C PRO A 337 -13.80 -5.51 -6.97
N GLY A 338 -13.95 -4.74 -5.90
CA GLY A 338 -14.61 -5.15 -4.67
C GLY A 338 -16.04 -5.63 -4.88
N HIS A 339 -16.82 -4.93 -5.72
CA HIS A 339 -18.22 -5.29 -6.01
C HIS A 339 -18.39 -6.61 -6.77
N LYS A 340 -17.32 -7.20 -7.33
CA LYS A 340 -17.33 -8.51 -7.99
C LYS A 340 -17.09 -9.66 -7.00
N PHE A 341 -16.66 -9.41 -5.78
CA PHE A 341 -16.52 -10.45 -4.77
C PHE A 341 -17.90 -10.87 -4.23
N LYS A 342 -18.10 -12.18 -4.04
CA LYS A 342 -19.38 -12.75 -3.57
C LYS A 342 -19.90 -12.08 -2.30
N TYR A 343 -19.01 -11.74 -1.37
CA TYR A 343 -19.37 -11.13 -0.09
C TYR A 343 -19.87 -9.69 -0.24
N PHE A 344 -19.33 -8.91 -1.20
CA PHE A 344 -19.62 -7.49 -1.38
C PHE A 344 -20.55 -7.18 -2.54
N LYS A 345 -21.05 -8.16 -3.27
CA LYS A 345 -21.85 -7.97 -4.49
C LYS A 345 -23.15 -7.15 -4.29
N ASN A 346 -23.70 -7.17 -3.09
CA ASN A 346 -24.93 -6.47 -2.73
C ASN A 346 -24.68 -5.10 -2.06
N GLU A 347 -23.42 -4.71 -1.86
CA GLU A 347 -23.11 -3.39 -1.33
C GLU A 347 -23.49 -2.28 -2.30
N ARG A 348 -23.81 -1.09 -1.77
CA ARG A 348 -24.21 0.04 -2.58
C ARG A 348 -23.09 0.47 -3.51
N LYS A 349 -23.43 0.67 -4.76
CA LYS A 349 -22.50 1.12 -5.80
C LYS A 349 -23.21 2.00 -6.79
N HIS A 350 -22.47 2.91 -7.38
CA HIS A 350 -22.91 3.67 -8.55
C HIS A 350 -22.36 3.03 -9.83
N ASN A 351 -22.51 3.73 -10.96
CA ASN A 351 -21.91 3.29 -12.22
C ASN A 351 -20.38 3.13 -12.08
N LEU A 352 -19.87 1.91 -12.29
CA LEU A 352 -18.47 1.51 -12.12
C LEU A 352 -17.80 1.14 -13.45
N GLN A 353 -18.24 1.75 -14.56
CA GLN A 353 -17.81 1.40 -15.92
C GLN A 353 -16.30 1.45 -16.10
N ILE A 354 -15.63 2.47 -15.56
CA ILE A 354 -14.17 2.60 -15.68
C ILE A 354 -13.47 1.51 -14.86
N THR A 355 -13.92 1.26 -13.65
CA THR A 355 -13.44 0.16 -12.80
C THR A 355 -13.53 -1.19 -13.50
N GLU A 356 -14.69 -1.50 -14.11
CA GLU A 356 -14.91 -2.76 -14.79
C GLU A 356 -14.01 -2.89 -16.03
N LYS A 357 -13.94 -1.86 -16.86
CA LYS A 357 -13.06 -1.78 -18.04
C LYS A 357 -11.59 -1.98 -17.66
N ILE A 358 -11.09 -1.25 -16.66
CA ILE A 358 -9.71 -1.32 -16.23
C ILE A 358 -9.38 -2.71 -15.64
N SER A 359 -10.27 -3.29 -14.85
CA SER A 359 -10.04 -4.61 -14.24
C SER A 359 -9.84 -5.75 -15.25
N GLU A 360 -10.36 -5.60 -16.45
CA GLU A 360 -10.18 -6.57 -17.54
C GLU A 360 -8.88 -6.37 -18.31
N GLN A 361 -8.33 -5.15 -18.29
CA GLN A 361 -7.15 -4.76 -19.05
C GLN A 361 -5.85 -4.80 -18.26
N ILE A 362 -5.91 -4.66 -16.94
CA ILE A 362 -4.75 -4.41 -16.11
C ILE A 362 -3.86 -5.65 -15.95
N LEU A 363 -2.54 -5.45 -16.03
CA LEU A 363 -1.52 -6.44 -15.77
C LEU A 363 -0.33 -5.78 -15.07
N THR A 364 0.03 -6.27 -13.88
CA THR A 364 1.19 -5.80 -13.13
C THR A 364 2.41 -6.61 -13.52
N LEU A 365 3.46 -5.95 -13.96
CA LEU A 365 4.75 -6.53 -14.32
C LEU A 365 5.67 -6.64 -13.10
N PRO A 366 6.72 -7.46 -13.13
CA PRO A 366 7.74 -7.52 -12.10
C PRO A 366 8.29 -6.13 -11.80
N PHE A 367 8.26 -5.74 -10.53
CA PHE A 367 8.69 -4.41 -10.13
C PHE A 367 9.17 -4.39 -8.68
N HIS A 368 10.48 -4.57 -8.49
CA HIS A 368 11.10 -4.56 -7.16
C HIS A 368 12.57 -4.12 -7.23
N THR A 369 13.15 -3.80 -6.08
CA THR A 369 14.50 -3.18 -5.99
C THR A 369 15.64 -4.13 -6.38
N TYR A 370 15.41 -5.44 -6.45
CA TYR A 370 16.40 -6.42 -6.94
C TYR A 370 16.38 -6.62 -8.46
N MET A 371 15.56 -5.88 -9.21
CA MET A 371 15.58 -6.00 -10.67
C MET A 371 16.81 -5.30 -11.23
N GLU A 372 17.54 -6.02 -12.08
CA GLU A 372 18.59 -5.47 -12.90
C GLU A 372 18.01 -4.92 -14.21
N ALA A 373 18.75 -4.02 -14.88
CA ALA A 373 18.30 -3.44 -16.14
C ALA A 373 18.03 -4.52 -17.22
N GLU A 374 18.84 -5.56 -17.23
CA GLU A 374 18.74 -6.71 -18.15
C GLU A 374 17.44 -7.52 -17.93
N ASP A 375 16.94 -7.61 -16.71
CA ASP A 375 15.64 -8.24 -16.43
C ASP A 375 14.50 -7.45 -17.05
N ILE A 376 14.55 -6.12 -16.90
CA ILE A 376 13.55 -5.21 -17.48
C ILE A 376 13.60 -5.26 -19.00
N ASP A 377 14.78 -5.22 -19.61
CA ASP A 377 14.96 -5.31 -21.05
C ASP A 377 14.45 -6.66 -21.60
N TYR A 378 14.67 -7.74 -20.87
CA TYR A 378 14.13 -9.06 -21.23
C TYR A 378 12.60 -9.07 -21.23
N ILE A 379 11.96 -8.50 -20.19
CA ILE A 379 10.51 -8.42 -20.10
C ILE A 379 9.94 -7.55 -21.24
N ILE A 380 10.57 -6.40 -21.51
CA ILE A 380 10.19 -5.51 -22.63
C ILE A 380 10.26 -6.25 -23.96
N LYS A 381 11.36 -6.99 -24.20
CA LYS A 381 11.55 -7.79 -25.42
C LYS A 381 10.43 -8.84 -25.55
N CYS A 382 10.15 -9.61 -24.50
CA CYS A 382 9.09 -10.61 -24.52
C CYS A 382 7.72 -10.00 -24.82
N ILE A 383 7.39 -8.84 -24.25
CA ILE A 383 6.13 -8.14 -24.52
C ILE A 383 6.07 -7.69 -25.99
N LYS A 384 7.16 -7.18 -26.56
CA LYS A 384 7.22 -6.78 -27.99
C LYS A 384 7.10 -7.96 -28.95
N GLU A 385 7.52 -9.15 -28.56
CA GLU A 385 7.46 -10.38 -29.35
C GLU A 385 6.10 -11.10 -29.25
N PHE A 386 5.22 -10.70 -28.32
CA PHE A 386 3.87 -11.23 -28.16
C PHE A 386 3.00 -10.87 -29.38
N ARG A 387 2.50 -11.91 -30.10
CA ARG A 387 1.72 -11.76 -31.34
C ARG A 387 0.29 -12.26 -31.19
#